data_543d5795a53937bdb672c8b5ba348801
#
_entry.id   543d5795a53937bdb672c8b5ba348801
#
_cell.length_a   1.000
_cell.length_b   1.000
_cell.length_c   1.000
_cell.angle_alpha   90.00
_cell.angle_beta   90.00
_cell.angle_gamma   90.00
#
_symmetry.space_group_name_H-M   'P 1'
#
loop_
_entity.id
_entity.type
_entity.pdbx_description
1 polymer ?
#
loop_
_entity_poly.entity_id
_entity_poly.type
_entity_poly.pdbx_seq_one_letter_code
_entity_poly.pdbx_strand_id
1 'polypeptide(L)'
;GNGTEKENFSTLMASSNTVATNSNLYWFWANAYTQIAKYNTFLDNIGNCPMDDVKKVAWSSEVKCLRAYFLFNLAFYYKDVPMPLTTLSVEEANSISQTSQADVYAQVENDLKDAIDILPPEYPSEEYGRFTRGAAKTLLSRLYLAQERWDDAAKILKEVIDSEIYELDRRNGEESYDKLFQIGGEYSPEM
;
A
#
# COMPACT_ATOMS: atom_id res chain seq x y z
N GLY A 1 1.20 20.77 -20.28
CA GLY A 1 0.91 20.67 -18.84
C GLY A 1 0.40 22.01 -18.36
N ASN A 2 -0.82 22.02 -18.03
CA ASN A 2 -1.66 23.19 -17.99
C ASN A 2 -1.64 23.82 -16.60
N GLY A 3 -1.80 25.14 -16.52
CA GLY A 3 -1.76 25.94 -15.30
C GLY A 3 -2.68 25.44 -14.18
N THR A 4 -3.78 24.78 -14.53
CA THR A 4 -4.74 24.18 -13.58
C THR A 4 -4.16 23.10 -12.66
N GLU A 5 -3.23 22.25 -13.13
CA GLU A 5 -2.60 21.22 -12.28
C GLU A 5 -1.61 21.83 -11.26
N LYS A 6 -0.88 22.87 -11.69
CA LYS A 6 0.04 23.59 -10.77
C LYS A 6 -0.73 24.39 -9.73
N GLU A 7 -1.85 25.00 -10.10
CA GLU A 7 -2.71 25.74 -9.19
C GLU A 7 -3.35 24.81 -8.14
N ASN A 8 -3.82 23.63 -8.55
CA ASN A 8 -4.39 22.65 -7.62
C ASN A 8 -3.36 22.11 -6.62
N PHE A 9 -2.12 21.85 -7.07
CA PHE A 9 -1.06 21.38 -6.20
C PHE A 9 -0.59 22.48 -5.24
N SER A 10 -0.42 23.71 -5.72
CA SER A 10 -0.07 24.85 -4.88
C SER A 10 -1.17 25.16 -3.86
N THR A 11 -2.44 24.98 -4.20
CA THR A 11 -3.56 25.14 -3.29
C THR A 11 -3.55 24.08 -2.19
N LEU A 12 -3.25 22.81 -2.51
CA LEU A 12 -3.08 21.75 -1.52
C LEU A 12 -1.92 22.04 -0.55
N MET A 13 -0.81 22.55 -1.06
CA MET A 13 0.39 22.83 -0.26
C MET A 13 0.27 24.13 0.56
N ALA A 14 -0.47 25.12 0.07
CA ALA A 14 -0.50 26.47 0.65
C ALA A 14 -1.71 26.72 1.57
N SER A 15 -2.72 25.84 1.62
CA SER A 15 -3.97 26.25 2.23
C SER A 15 -4.55 25.32 3.28
N SER A 16 -4.93 25.96 4.36
CA SER A 16 -5.98 25.54 5.26
C SER A 16 -7.38 25.39 4.58
N ASN A 17 -7.54 25.66 3.30
CA ASN A 17 -8.80 25.68 2.55
C ASN A 17 -8.83 24.64 1.43
N THR A 18 -8.44 23.40 1.71
CA THR A 18 -8.64 22.31 0.78
C THR A 18 -10.13 22.00 0.68
N VAL A 19 -10.73 22.32 -0.48
CA VAL A 19 -12.15 22.07 -0.72
C VAL A 19 -12.39 20.66 -1.26
N ALA A 20 -13.54 20.07 -0.93
CA ALA A 20 -13.94 18.74 -1.37
C ALA A 20 -14.00 18.58 -2.91
N THR A 21 -14.05 19.69 -3.65
CA THR A 21 -14.03 19.74 -5.12
C THR A 21 -12.61 19.70 -5.73
N ASN A 22 -11.56 19.57 -4.90
CA ASN A 22 -10.20 19.49 -5.42
C ASN A 22 -10.02 18.24 -6.28
N SER A 23 -9.61 18.43 -7.54
CA SER A 23 -9.49 17.35 -8.53
C SER A 23 -8.47 16.28 -8.16
N ASN A 24 -7.39 16.63 -7.45
CA ASN A 24 -6.38 15.68 -7.04
C ASN A 24 -6.90 14.73 -5.93
N LEU A 25 -7.68 15.24 -4.99
CA LEU A 25 -8.35 14.42 -3.97
C LEU A 25 -9.36 13.49 -4.61
N TYR A 26 -10.20 14.00 -5.51
CA TYR A 26 -11.15 13.16 -6.24
C TYR A 26 -10.45 12.09 -7.07
N TRP A 27 -9.39 12.45 -7.79
CA TRP A 27 -8.63 11.50 -8.60
C TRP A 27 -8.03 10.37 -7.74
N PHE A 28 -7.42 10.73 -6.61
CA PHE A 28 -6.86 9.73 -5.70
C PHE A 28 -7.95 8.78 -5.16
N TRP A 29 -9.09 9.33 -4.71
CA TRP A 29 -10.24 8.55 -4.25
C TRP A 29 -10.75 7.57 -5.31
N ALA A 30 -11.05 8.08 -6.50
CA ALA A 30 -11.60 7.29 -7.60
C ALA A 30 -10.62 6.20 -8.05
N ASN A 31 -9.32 6.54 -8.15
CA ASN A 31 -8.28 5.57 -8.50
C ASN A 31 -8.15 4.48 -7.43
N ALA A 32 -8.11 4.84 -6.16
CA ALA A 32 -7.99 3.88 -5.07
C ALA A 32 -9.11 2.83 -5.09
N TYR A 33 -10.37 3.27 -5.21
CA TYR A 33 -11.51 2.33 -5.29
C TYR A 33 -11.52 1.51 -6.57
N THR A 34 -11.04 2.06 -7.68
CA THR A 34 -10.85 1.30 -8.92
C THR A 34 -9.85 0.15 -8.72
N GLN A 35 -8.75 0.40 -8.02
CA GLN A 35 -7.78 -0.66 -7.73
C GLN A 35 -8.32 -1.66 -6.72
N ILE A 36 -8.96 -1.21 -5.63
CA ILE A 36 -9.57 -2.10 -4.63
C ILE A 36 -10.59 -3.04 -5.29
N ALA A 37 -11.41 -2.55 -6.22
CA ALA A 37 -12.37 -3.39 -6.94
C ALA A 37 -11.68 -4.50 -7.75
N LYS A 38 -10.55 -4.19 -8.42
CA LYS A 38 -9.74 -5.20 -9.14
C LYS A 38 -9.14 -6.23 -8.20
N TYR A 39 -8.63 -5.79 -7.05
CA TYR A 39 -8.05 -6.68 -6.04
C TYR A 39 -9.10 -7.61 -5.44
N ASN A 40 -10.27 -7.11 -5.13
CA ASN A 40 -11.38 -7.92 -4.66
C ASN A 40 -11.81 -8.95 -5.71
N THR A 41 -11.96 -8.53 -6.97
CA THR A 41 -12.27 -9.44 -8.08
C THR A 41 -11.22 -10.54 -8.21
N PHE A 42 -9.95 -10.24 -8.05
CA PHE A 42 -8.88 -11.24 -8.06
C PHE A 42 -9.04 -12.20 -6.87
N LEU A 43 -9.20 -11.68 -5.65
CA LEU A 43 -9.30 -12.48 -4.43
C LEU A 43 -10.53 -13.39 -4.43
N ASP A 44 -11.66 -12.92 -4.95
CA ASP A 44 -12.90 -13.71 -5.06
C ASP A 44 -12.78 -14.89 -6.06
N ASN A 45 -11.90 -14.75 -7.07
CA ASN A 45 -11.82 -15.71 -8.17
C ASN A 45 -10.57 -16.61 -8.15
N ILE A 46 -9.51 -16.26 -7.45
CA ILE A 46 -8.23 -16.99 -7.48
C ILE A 46 -8.38 -18.45 -7.03
N GLY A 47 -9.31 -18.74 -6.11
CA GLY A 47 -9.58 -20.09 -5.64
C GLY A 47 -10.02 -21.03 -6.75
N ASN A 48 -10.70 -20.53 -7.78
CA ASN A 48 -11.22 -21.30 -8.90
C ASN A 48 -10.21 -21.46 -10.06
N CYS A 49 -9.05 -20.79 -10.00
CA CYS A 49 -8.04 -20.88 -11.03
C CYS A 49 -7.37 -22.27 -11.01
N PRO A 50 -7.15 -22.92 -12.17
CA PRO A 50 -6.46 -24.20 -12.25
C PRO A 50 -4.95 -24.02 -12.13
N MET A 51 -4.46 -23.76 -10.92
CA MET A 51 -3.07 -23.52 -10.61
C MET A 51 -2.70 -24.09 -9.24
N ASP A 52 -1.40 -24.15 -8.97
CA ASP A 52 -0.85 -24.63 -7.71
C ASP A 52 -1.35 -23.81 -6.51
N ASP A 53 -1.77 -24.50 -5.44
CA ASP A 53 -2.36 -23.85 -4.26
C ASP A 53 -1.36 -22.98 -3.48
N VAL A 54 -0.07 -23.33 -3.47
CA VAL A 54 0.97 -22.51 -2.84
C VAL A 54 1.08 -21.16 -3.56
N LYS A 55 1.02 -21.19 -4.91
CA LYS A 55 1.00 -19.96 -5.71
C LYS A 55 -0.25 -19.14 -5.48
N LYS A 56 -1.43 -19.77 -5.35
CA LYS A 56 -2.68 -19.05 -5.03
C LYS A 56 -2.55 -18.29 -3.72
N VAL A 57 -2.02 -18.94 -2.68
CA VAL A 57 -1.83 -18.33 -1.36
C VAL A 57 -0.83 -17.18 -1.44
N ALA A 58 0.31 -17.36 -2.09
CA ALA A 58 1.33 -16.32 -2.25
C ALA A 58 0.78 -15.10 -3.00
N TRP A 59 0.12 -15.30 -4.15
CA TRP A 59 -0.44 -14.20 -4.94
C TRP A 59 -1.60 -13.50 -4.24
N SER A 60 -2.43 -14.26 -3.49
CA SER A 60 -3.48 -13.66 -2.64
C SER A 60 -2.87 -12.75 -1.57
N SER A 61 -1.76 -13.14 -0.98
CA SER A 61 -1.07 -12.35 0.05
C SER A 61 -0.49 -11.06 -0.52
N GLU A 62 0.10 -11.09 -1.72
CA GLU A 62 0.55 -9.88 -2.42
C GLU A 62 -0.62 -8.94 -2.73
N VAL A 63 -1.73 -9.48 -3.25
CA VAL A 63 -2.92 -8.67 -3.57
C VAL A 63 -3.57 -8.09 -2.31
N LYS A 64 -3.55 -8.82 -1.18
CA LYS A 64 -3.95 -8.27 0.13
C LYS A 64 -3.06 -7.10 0.55
N CYS A 65 -1.73 -7.17 0.37
CA CYS A 65 -0.83 -6.04 0.64
C CYS A 65 -1.17 -4.81 -0.22
N LEU A 66 -1.45 -5.01 -1.51
CA LEU A 66 -1.86 -3.93 -2.41
C LEU A 66 -3.19 -3.31 -1.98
N ARG A 67 -4.18 -4.12 -1.61
CA ARG A 67 -5.46 -3.65 -1.07
C ARG A 67 -5.27 -2.89 0.24
N ALA A 68 -4.47 -3.44 1.15
CA ALA A 68 -4.12 -2.81 2.42
C ALA A 68 -3.45 -1.45 2.23
N TYR A 69 -2.55 -1.30 1.25
CA TYR A 69 -1.94 -0.02 0.90
C TYR A 69 -2.97 1.04 0.53
N PHE A 70 -3.94 0.71 -0.34
CA PHE A 70 -4.96 1.67 -0.74
C PHE A 70 -5.95 1.98 0.37
N LEU A 71 -6.41 0.97 1.13
CA LEU A 71 -7.30 1.17 2.28
C LEU A 71 -6.63 2.01 3.38
N PHE A 72 -5.36 1.74 3.69
CA PHE A 72 -4.60 2.56 4.63
C PHE A 72 -4.56 4.03 4.21
N ASN A 73 -4.17 4.32 2.97
CA ASN A 73 -4.08 5.70 2.50
C ASN A 73 -5.47 6.38 2.44
N LEU A 74 -6.51 5.68 2.02
CA LEU A 74 -7.88 6.20 2.07
C LEU A 74 -8.26 6.61 3.50
N ALA A 75 -8.11 5.69 4.46
CA ALA A 75 -8.45 5.98 5.85
C ALA A 75 -7.53 7.05 6.48
N PHE A 76 -6.27 7.12 6.08
CA PHE A 76 -5.34 8.13 6.56
C PHE A 76 -5.75 9.55 6.16
N TYR A 77 -6.14 9.73 4.88
CA TYR A 77 -6.48 11.05 4.35
C TYR A 77 -7.95 11.44 4.56
N TYR A 78 -8.88 10.47 4.50
CA TYR A 78 -10.33 10.74 4.49
C TYR A 78 -11.05 10.29 5.77
N LYS A 79 -10.35 9.64 6.69
CA LYS A 79 -10.90 9.10 7.96
C LYS A 79 -11.83 7.92 7.72
N ASP A 80 -13.12 8.08 7.95
CA ASP A 80 -14.12 7.04 7.74
C ASP A 80 -14.40 6.89 6.24
N VAL A 81 -14.25 5.67 5.73
CA VAL A 81 -14.34 5.39 4.28
C VAL A 81 -15.09 4.07 4.03
N PRO A 82 -15.77 3.89 2.91
CA PRO A 82 -16.26 2.58 2.52
C PRO A 82 -15.14 1.55 2.44
N MET A 83 -15.36 0.35 3.00
CA MET A 83 -14.37 -0.74 3.02
C MET A 83 -14.94 -2.00 2.35
N PRO A 84 -15.02 -2.04 1.01
CA PRO A 84 -15.41 -3.26 0.32
C PRO A 84 -14.27 -4.28 0.38
N LEU A 85 -14.59 -5.50 0.85
CA LEU A 85 -13.64 -6.62 0.93
C LEU A 85 -13.90 -7.71 -0.11
N THR A 86 -15.00 -7.57 -0.87
CA THR A 86 -15.40 -8.45 -1.97
C THR A 86 -15.80 -7.62 -3.19
N THR A 87 -16.00 -8.26 -4.33
CA THR A 87 -16.55 -7.62 -5.52
C THR A 87 -17.98 -7.19 -5.25
N LEU A 88 -18.29 -5.92 -5.49
CA LEU A 88 -19.63 -5.36 -5.33
C LEU A 88 -20.33 -5.21 -6.68
N SER A 89 -21.64 -5.43 -6.70
CA SER A 89 -22.51 -4.95 -7.77
C SER A 89 -22.65 -3.43 -7.73
N VAL A 90 -23.18 -2.82 -8.79
CA VAL A 90 -23.40 -1.38 -8.86
C VAL A 90 -24.37 -0.91 -7.75
N GLU A 91 -25.39 -1.72 -7.44
CA GLU A 91 -26.36 -1.40 -6.39
C GLU A 91 -25.71 -1.41 -5.01
N GLU A 92 -24.92 -2.43 -4.69
CA GLU A 92 -24.17 -2.53 -3.43
C GLU A 92 -23.16 -1.41 -3.30
N ALA A 93 -22.43 -1.09 -4.37
CA ALA A 93 -21.45 -0.01 -4.36
C ALA A 93 -22.07 1.37 -4.11
N ASN A 94 -23.32 1.59 -4.56
CA ASN A 94 -24.04 2.83 -4.32
C ASN A 94 -24.67 2.91 -2.91
N SER A 95 -24.80 1.78 -2.22
CA SER A 95 -25.45 1.69 -0.90
C SER A 95 -24.48 1.42 0.25
N ILE A 96 -23.18 1.13 -0.04
CA ILE A 96 -22.21 0.84 0.99
C ILE A 96 -21.98 2.04 1.92
N SER A 97 -22.06 1.80 3.22
CA SER A 97 -21.81 2.82 4.24
C SER A 97 -20.31 2.99 4.49
N GLN A 98 -19.94 4.11 5.10
CA GLN A 98 -18.59 4.32 5.63
C GLN A 98 -18.34 3.37 6.80
N THR A 99 -17.10 2.89 6.86
CA THR A 99 -16.53 2.11 7.98
C THR A 99 -15.62 3.05 8.76
N SER A 100 -15.58 2.91 10.07
CA SER A 100 -14.72 3.76 10.91
C SER A 100 -13.24 3.60 10.53
N GLN A 101 -12.48 4.67 10.65
CA GLN A 101 -11.01 4.64 10.43
C GLN A 101 -10.34 3.52 11.25
N ALA A 102 -10.79 3.33 12.50
CA ALA A 102 -10.24 2.31 13.38
C ALA A 102 -10.48 0.89 12.84
N ASP A 103 -11.68 0.61 12.33
CA ASP A 103 -12.00 -0.70 11.75
C ASP A 103 -11.28 -0.93 10.43
N VAL A 104 -11.11 0.12 9.60
CA VAL A 104 -10.29 0.03 8.39
C VAL A 104 -8.84 -0.28 8.75
N TYR A 105 -8.28 0.39 9.74
CA TYR A 105 -6.92 0.13 10.22
C TYR A 105 -6.76 -1.30 10.78
N ALA A 106 -7.76 -1.80 11.50
CA ALA A 106 -7.76 -3.17 12.00
C ALA A 106 -7.73 -4.20 10.84
N GLN A 107 -8.51 -3.96 9.79
CA GLN A 107 -8.50 -4.82 8.60
C GLN A 107 -7.16 -4.75 7.86
N VAL A 108 -6.59 -3.56 7.69
CA VAL A 108 -5.26 -3.36 7.08
C VAL A 108 -4.19 -4.10 7.88
N GLU A 109 -4.23 -4.01 9.22
CA GLU A 109 -3.30 -4.72 10.11
C GLU A 109 -3.40 -6.24 9.92
N ASN A 110 -4.62 -6.78 9.84
CA ASN A 110 -4.85 -8.22 9.64
C ASN A 110 -4.34 -8.68 8.26
N ASP A 111 -4.70 -7.98 7.19
CA ASP A 111 -4.25 -8.33 5.82
C ASP A 111 -2.71 -8.34 5.72
N LEU A 112 -2.04 -7.38 6.37
CA LEU A 112 -0.58 -7.29 6.36
C LEU A 112 0.08 -8.37 7.23
N LYS A 113 -0.45 -8.69 8.39
CA LYS A 113 0.07 -9.77 9.24
C LYS A 113 -0.04 -11.13 8.56
N ASP A 114 -1.20 -11.43 7.99
CA ASP A 114 -1.40 -12.66 7.20
C ASP A 114 -0.38 -12.76 6.06
N ALA A 115 -0.12 -11.65 5.38
CA ALA A 115 0.82 -11.61 4.26
C ALA A 115 2.28 -11.79 4.72
N ILE A 116 2.68 -11.19 5.85
CA ILE A 116 4.03 -11.31 6.42
C ILE A 116 4.41 -12.77 6.67
N ASP A 117 3.46 -13.59 7.12
CA ASP A 117 3.70 -15.01 7.39
C ASP A 117 3.91 -15.85 6.12
N ILE A 118 3.35 -15.41 5.00
CA ILE A 118 3.35 -16.13 3.72
C ILE A 118 4.43 -15.64 2.76
N LEU A 119 4.63 -14.32 2.66
CA LEU A 119 5.51 -13.73 1.66
C LEU A 119 6.98 -14.11 1.87
N PRO A 120 7.72 -14.37 0.79
CA PRO A 120 9.14 -14.64 0.88
C PRO A 120 9.93 -13.40 1.31
N PRO A 121 11.12 -13.57 1.87
CA PRO A 121 12.01 -12.46 2.19
C PRO A 121 12.52 -11.74 0.94
N GLU A 122 12.77 -12.48 -0.13
CA GLU A 122 13.32 -12.01 -1.41
C GLU A 122 12.67 -12.75 -2.58
N TYR A 123 12.72 -12.15 -3.75
CA TYR A 123 12.39 -12.77 -5.03
C TYR A 123 13.63 -12.86 -5.92
N PRO A 124 13.72 -13.83 -6.84
CA PRO A 124 14.76 -13.83 -7.86
C PRO A 124 14.65 -12.60 -8.75
N SER A 125 15.77 -12.23 -9.40
CA SER A 125 15.87 -10.98 -10.18
C SER A 125 14.82 -10.83 -11.27
N GLU A 126 14.33 -11.94 -11.83
CA GLU A 126 13.29 -11.96 -12.86
C GLU A 126 11.91 -11.57 -12.31
N GLU A 127 11.76 -11.59 -10.98
CA GLU A 127 10.50 -11.29 -10.28
C GLU A 127 10.61 -10.03 -9.40
N TYR A 128 11.63 -9.19 -9.58
CA TYR A 128 11.77 -7.95 -8.83
C TYR A 128 10.56 -7.03 -9.02
N GLY A 129 10.20 -6.30 -7.95
CA GLY A 129 9.03 -5.44 -7.91
C GLY A 129 7.77 -6.12 -7.33
N ARG A 130 7.85 -7.40 -6.95
CA ARG A 130 6.80 -8.09 -6.19
C ARG A 130 6.86 -7.72 -4.71
N PHE A 131 5.74 -7.87 -4.00
CA PHE A 131 5.69 -7.62 -2.57
C PHE A 131 6.48 -8.66 -1.78
N THR A 132 7.51 -8.22 -1.08
CA THR A 132 8.29 -9.05 -0.17
C THR A 132 7.75 -8.98 1.26
N ARG A 133 8.20 -9.88 2.11
CA ARG A 133 7.93 -9.83 3.56
C ARG A 133 8.38 -8.50 4.18
N GLY A 134 9.52 -7.98 3.78
CA GLY A 134 10.04 -6.69 4.27
C GLY A 134 9.18 -5.52 3.83
N ALA A 135 8.69 -5.52 2.59
CA ALA A 135 7.77 -4.50 2.10
C ALA A 135 6.45 -4.49 2.89
N ALA A 136 5.89 -5.68 3.20
CA ALA A 136 4.69 -5.79 4.03
C ALA A 136 4.93 -5.30 5.47
N LYS A 137 6.08 -5.64 6.08
CA LYS A 137 6.48 -5.14 7.40
C LYS A 137 6.64 -3.61 7.41
N THR A 138 7.23 -3.04 6.37
CA THR A 138 7.40 -1.59 6.23
C THR A 138 6.04 -0.89 6.11
N LEU A 139 5.09 -1.46 5.36
CA LEU A 139 3.74 -0.91 5.29
C LEU A 139 3.00 -1.01 6.64
N LEU A 140 3.15 -2.13 7.36
CA LEU A 140 2.59 -2.31 8.69
C LEU A 140 3.19 -1.32 9.70
N SER A 141 4.48 -1.01 9.61
CA SER A 141 5.10 0.01 10.46
C SER A 141 4.50 1.40 10.24
N ARG A 142 4.19 1.76 8.98
CA ARG A 142 3.51 3.03 8.66
C ARG A 142 2.11 3.10 9.28
N LEU A 143 1.38 1.99 9.30
CA LEU A 143 0.09 1.90 9.99
C LEU A 143 0.26 2.13 11.50
N TYR A 144 1.24 1.49 12.14
CA TYR A 144 1.51 1.67 13.56
C TYR A 144 1.90 3.12 13.89
N LEU A 145 2.75 3.75 13.08
CA LEU A 145 3.10 5.16 13.22
C LEU A 145 1.87 6.08 13.11
N ALA A 146 0.97 5.80 12.17
CA ALA A 146 -0.28 6.56 12.03
C ALA A 146 -1.25 6.41 13.22
N GLN A 147 -1.11 5.32 13.98
CA GLN A 147 -1.86 5.04 15.21
C GLN A 147 -1.11 5.44 16.48
N GLU A 148 0.05 6.08 16.37
CA GLU A 148 0.94 6.44 17.51
C GLU A 148 1.42 5.22 18.33
N ARG A 149 1.43 4.03 17.72
CA ARG A 149 1.92 2.77 18.31
C ARG A 149 3.43 2.65 18.09
N TRP A 150 4.18 3.51 18.74
CA TRP A 150 5.63 3.69 18.51
C TRP A 150 6.44 2.43 18.79
N ASP A 151 6.12 1.70 19.85
CA ASP A 151 6.85 0.47 20.24
C ASP A 151 6.62 -0.65 19.20
N ASP A 152 5.39 -0.81 18.71
CA ASP A 152 5.06 -1.79 17.68
C ASP A 152 5.77 -1.44 16.36
N ALA A 153 5.78 -0.16 15.99
CA ALA A 153 6.50 0.32 14.81
C ALA A 153 8.01 0.07 14.93
N ALA A 154 8.61 0.42 16.06
CA ALA A 154 10.04 0.21 16.31
C ALA A 154 10.42 -1.27 16.26
N LYS A 155 9.59 -2.14 16.85
CA LYS A 155 9.81 -3.58 16.85
C LYS A 155 9.83 -4.15 15.44
N ILE A 156 8.81 -3.86 14.62
CA ILE A 156 8.71 -4.43 13.28
C ILE A 156 9.76 -3.88 12.32
N LEU A 157 10.13 -2.60 12.46
CA LEU A 157 11.24 -2.01 11.69
C LEU A 157 12.59 -2.62 12.09
N LYS A 158 12.80 -2.88 13.39
CA LYS A 158 13.99 -3.58 13.84
C LYS A 158 14.10 -4.97 13.22
N GLU A 159 12.99 -5.70 13.06
CA GLU A 159 12.99 -7.01 12.40
C GLU A 159 13.38 -6.91 10.91
N VAL A 160 13.07 -5.79 10.23
CA VAL A 160 13.51 -5.56 8.83
C VAL A 160 15.01 -5.29 8.80
N ILE A 161 15.54 -4.47 9.71
CA ILE A 161 16.97 -4.16 9.80
C ILE A 161 17.77 -5.41 10.18
N ASP A 162 17.34 -6.15 11.18
CA ASP A 162 18.03 -7.34 11.68
C ASP A 162 17.98 -8.52 10.68
N SER A 163 17.15 -8.43 9.64
CA SER A 163 17.12 -9.45 8.57
C SER A 163 18.36 -9.43 7.67
N GLU A 164 19.08 -8.30 7.65
CA GLU A 164 20.26 -8.06 6.80
C GLU A 164 20.01 -8.27 5.30
N ILE A 165 18.75 -8.32 4.87
CA ILE A 165 18.34 -8.45 3.46
C ILE A 165 18.45 -7.11 2.75
N TYR A 166 18.14 -6.03 3.46
CA TYR A 166 18.15 -4.66 2.96
C TYR A 166 19.28 -3.88 3.60
N GLU A 167 19.99 -3.10 2.80
CA GLU A 167 21.05 -2.21 3.29
C GLU A 167 20.95 -0.84 2.62
N LEU A 168 21.45 0.19 3.28
CA LEU A 168 21.51 1.52 2.68
C LEU A 168 22.45 1.50 1.47
N ASP A 169 21.98 2.02 0.35
CA ASP A 169 22.79 2.09 -0.87
C ASP A 169 23.97 3.06 -0.66
N ARG A 170 25.18 2.52 -0.69
CA ARG A 170 26.42 3.27 -0.54
C ARG A 170 27.32 3.15 -1.77
N ARG A 171 26.83 2.56 -2.87
CA ARG A 171 27.61 2.30 -4.08
C ARG A 171 28.16 3.57 -4.72
N ASN A 172 27.48 4.70 -4.54
CA ASN A 172 27.84 6.00 -5.10
C ASN A 172 28.31 7.01 -4.03
N GLY A 173 28.70 6.56 -2.83
CA GLY A 173 29.12 7.43 -1.74
C GLY A 173 28.03 8.44 -1.34
N GLU A 174 28.37 9.73 -1.27
CA GLU A 174 27.43 10.79 -0.88
C GLU A 174 26.28 11.00 -1.88
N GLU A 175 26.45 10.59 -3.13
CA GLU A 175 25.41 10.69 -4.17
C GLU A 175 24.44 9.50 -4.17
N SER A 176 24.61 8.51 -3.30
CA SER A 176 23.80 7.29 -3.31
C SER A 176 22.31 7.57 -3.17
N TYR A 177 21.92 8.49 -2.28
CA TYR A 177 20.52 8.86 -2.10
C TYR A 177 19.90 9.46 -3.37
N ASP A 178 20.60 10.37 -4.04
CA ASP A 178 20.12 10.99 -5.28
C ASP A 178 20.00 9.97 -6.41
N LYS A 179 20.91 8.97 -6.45
CA LYS A 179 20.91 7.90 -7.46
C LYS A 179 19.76 6.93 -7.32
N LEU A 180 19.18 6.76 -6.14
CA LEU A 180 17.98 5.93 -5.94
C LEU A 180 16.78 6.36 -6.81
N PHE A 181 16.66 7.65 -7.07
CA PHE A 181 15.54 8.24 -7.83
C PHE A 181 15.86 8.45 -9.32
N GLN A 182 16.98 7.92 -9.80
CA GLN A 182 17.39 7.97 -11.20
C GLN A 182 17.17 6.62 -11.88
N ILE A 183 17.22 6.59 -13.22
CA ILE A 183 17.17 5.35 -13.99
C ILE A 183 18.31 4.43 -13.56
N GLY A 184 17.99 3.21 -13.17
CA GLY A 184 18.92 2.22 -12.63
C GLY A 184 18.95 2.16 -11.09
N GLY A 185 18.27 3.07 -10.40
CA GLY A 185 18.09 3.03 -8.94
C GLY A 185 17.14 1.92 -8.46
N GLU A 186 16.29 1.43 -9.36
CA GLU A 186 15.33 0.34 -9.10
C GLU A 186 15.97 -0.99 -8.70
N TYR A 187 17.27 -1.13 -8.87
CA TYR A 187 18.05 -2.30 -8.43
C TYR A 187 18.94 -2.01 -7.23
N SER A 188 18.55 -1.02 -6.43
CA SER A 188 19.24 -0.67 -5.20
C SER A 188 19.03 -1.74 -4.12
N PRO A 189 20.05 -2.01 -3.26
CA PRO A 189 19.89 -2.88 -2.10
C PRO A 189 18.89 -2.37 -1.05
N GLU A 190 18.37 -1.15 -1.23
CA GLU A 190 17.30 -0.58 -0.38
C GLU A 190 15.89 -1.03 -0.81
N MET A 191 15.73 -1.71 -1.98
CA MET A 191 14.44 -2.08 -2.54
C MET A 191 14.07 -3.53 -2.37
#